data_015a1198ca413981d5660f112c85d692
#
_entry.id   015a1198ca413981d5660f112c85d692
#
_cell.length_a   1.000
_cell.length_b   1.000
_cell.length_c   1.000
_cell.angle_alpha   90.00
_cell.angle_beta   90.00
_cell.angle_gamma   90.00
#
_symmetry.space_group_name_H-M   'P 1'
#
loop_
_entity.id
_entity.type
_entity.pdbx_description
1 polymer ?
#
loop_
_entity_poly.entity_id
_entity_poly.type
_entity_poly.pdbx_seq_one_letter_code
_entity_poly.pdbx_strand_id
1 'polypeptide(L)'
;MQVRQALQGMVIDPLWESWRTSTSDRGQKIKSIILDDAWWDKVQYLLRFTEPILTLIRAFDTDTPCLGEVYENIDSMLERIREIIRASENDHDETFYYLVKDIVTERWNKMTTPLHLLAYALHPKYYHSKILSLAGRRPQTKILKWHRDIRQL
;
A
#
# COMPACT_ATOMS: atom_id res chain seq x y z
N MET A 1 -11.01 -14.93 2.21
CA MET A 1 -11.69 -16.13 1.64
C MET A 1 -13.12 -16.31 2.14
N GLN A 2 -13.41 -16.15 3.41
CA GLN A 2 -14.78 -16.34 3.96
C GLN A 2 -15.86 -15.47 3.29
N VAL A 3 -15.57 -14.18 3.02
CA VAL A 3 -16.53 -13.26 2.38
C VAL A 3 -16.90 -13.71 0.96
N ARG A 4 -15.93 -14.18 0.17
CA ARG A 4 -16.17 -14.72 -1.18
C ARG A 4 -17.16 -15.89 -1.13
N GLN A 5 -16.87 -16.88 -0.28
CA GLN A 5 -17.70 -18.07 -0.13
C GLN A 5 -19.11 -17.73 0.33
N ALA A 6 -19.24 -16.81 1.29
CA ALA A 6 -20.54 -16.36 1.79
C ALA A 6 -21.37 -15.66 0.69
N LEU A 7 -20.75 -14.76 -0.10
CA LEU A 7 -21.43 -14.06 -1.19
C LEU A 7 -21.79 -15.01 -2.34
N GLN A 8 -20.89 -15.93 -2.71
CA GLN A 8 -21.19 -16.95 -3.74
C GLN A 8 -22.32 -17.88 -3.29
N GLY A 9 -22.28 -18.34 -2.03
CA GLY A 9 -23.37 -19.13 -1.45
C GLY A 9 -24.70 -18.41 -1.46
N MET A 10 -24.73 -17.12 -1.10
CA MET A 10 -25.93 -16.31 -1.10
C MET A 10 -26.57 -16.19 -2.49
N VAL A 11 -25.80 -15.94 -3.56
CA VAL A 11 -26.35 -15.75 -4.91
C VAL A 11 -26.74 -17.06 -5.62
N ILE A 12 -26.28 -18.22 -5.09
CA ILE A 12 -26.65 -19.55 -5.58
C ILE A 12 -27.91 -20.08 -4.86
N ASP A 13 -28.17 -19.57 -3.64
CA ASP A 13 -29.32 -20.01 -2.84
C ASP A 13 -30.64 -19.76 -3.58
N PRO A 14 -31.57 -20.71 -3.58
CA PRO A 14 -32.93 -20.53 -4.16
C PRO A 14 -33.68 -19.30 -3.61
N LEU A 15 -33.42 -18.92 -2.36
CA LEU A 15 -33.99 -17.72 -1.76
C LEU A 15 -33.57 -16.44 -2.47
N TRP A 16 -32.37 -16.40 -3.10
CA TRP A 16 -31.95 -15.26 -3.91
C TRP A 16 -32.94 -14.96 -5.03
N GLU A 17 -33.43 -15.99 -5.73
CA GLU A 17 -34.35 -15.83 -6.85
C GLU A 17 -35.76 -15.37 -6.41
N SER A 18 -36.13 -15.58 -5.13
CA SER A 18 -37.37 -15.10 -4.56
C SER A 18 -37.40 -13.58 -4.34
N TRP A 19 -36.23 -12.92 -4.35
CA TRP A 19 -36.17 -11.48 -4.15
C TRP A 19 -36.54 -10.71 -5.41
N ARG A 20 -37.40 -9.72 -5.25
CA ARG A 20 -37.92 -8.89 -6.35
C ARG A 20 -36.85 -8.28 -7.26
N THR A 21 -35.65 -7.99 -6.70
CA THR A 21 -34.54 -7.33 -7.42
C THR A 21 -33.56 -8.31 -8.06
N SER A 22 -33.59 -9.59 -7.67
CA SER A 22 -32.64 -10.60 -8.16
C SER A 22 -32.84 -10.93 -9.65
N THR A 23 -34.08 -10.89 -10.13
CA THR A 23 -34.47 -11.13 -11.53
C THR A 23 -34.28 -9.91 -12.43
N SER A 24 -34.00 -8.73 -11.85
CA SER A 24 -33.70 -7.54 -12.63
C SER A 24 -32.34 -7.65 -13.34
N ASP A 25 -32.12 -6.92 -14.43
CA ASP A 25 -30.82 -6.84 -15.13
C ASP A 25 -29.66 -6.52 -14.17
N ARG A 26 -29.94 -5.66 -13.19
CA ARG A 26 -28.95 -5.28 -12.16
C ARG A 26 -28.63 -6.45 -11.21
N GLY A 27 -29.66 -7.22 -10.80
CA GLY A 27 -29.47 -8.41 -9.96
C GLY A 27 -28.70 -9.52 -10.68
N GLN A 28 -28.99 -9.76 -11.94
CA GLN A 28 -28.25 -10.73 -12.76
C GLN A 28 -26.81 -10.32 -12.99
N LYS A 29 -26.55 -9.02 -13.22
CA LYS A 29 -25.19 -8.49 -13.35
C LYS A 29 -24.40 -8.65 -12.04
N ILE A 30 -24.99 -8.40 -10.89
CA ILE A 30 -24.36 -8.62 -9.58
C ILE A 30 -24.04 -10.10 -9.38
N LYS A 31 -24.99 -11.00 -9.67
CA LYS A 31 -24.78 -12.45 -9.60
C LYS A 31 -23.61 -12.90 -10.48
N SER A 32 -23.54 -12.41 -11.73
CA SER A 32 -22.45 -12.77 -12.64
C SER A 32 -21.08 -12.30 -12.13
N ILE A 33 -20.98 -11.09 -11.56
CA ILE A 33 -19.72 -10.57 -10.99
C ILE A 33 -19.28 -11.37 -9.76
N ILE A 34 -20.23 -11.73 -8.87
CA ILE A 34 -19.91 -12.49 -7.65
C ILE A 34 -19.46 -13.92 -8.00
N LEU A 35 -19.94 -14.50 -9.10
CA LEU A 35 -19.55 -15.84 -9.57
C LEU A 35 -18.31 -15.81 -10.47
N ASP A 36 -17.85 -14.64 -10.91
CA ASP A 36 -16.68 -14.51 -11.77
C ASP A 36 -15.36 -14.63 -10.97
N ASP A 37 -14.64 -15.71 -11.22
CA ASP A 37 -13.33 -15.97 -10.58
C ASP A 37 -12.29 -14.92 -10.96
N ALA A 38 -12.29 -14.46 -12.22
CA ALA A 38 -11.34 -13.45 -12.68
C ALA A 38 -11.54 -12.10 -11.97
N TRP A 39 -12.78 -11.77 -11.59
CA TRP A 39 -13.06 -10.60 -10.77
C TRP A 39 -12.47 -10.74 -9.36
N TRP A 40 -12.60 -11.93 -8.75
CA TRP A 40 -12.03 -12.18 -7.42
C TRP A 40 -10.50 -12.18 -7.41
N ASP A 41 -9.86 -12.63 -8.47
CA ASP A 41 -8.41 -12.56 -8.62
C ASP A 41 -7.92 -11.11 -8.64
N LYS A 42 -8.63 -10.22 -9.35
CA LYS A 42 -8.35 -8.78 -9.32
C LYS A 42 -8.55 -8.16 -7.93
N VAL A 43 -9.63 -8.55 -7.23
CA VAL A 43 -9.87 -8.10 -5.84
C VAL A 43 -8.75 -8.57 -4.92
N GLN A 44 -8.32 -9.83 -5.06
CA GLN A 44 -7.24 -10.37 -4.25
C GLN A 44 -5.90 -9.67 -4.52
N TYR A 45 -5.61 -9.37 -5.78
CA TYR A 45 -4.44 -8.58 -6.16
C TYR A 45 -4.47 -7.18 -5.52
N LEU A 46 -5.60 -6.49 -5.62
CA LEU A 46 -5.80 -5.18 -4.98
C LEU A 46 -5.58 -5.24 -3.47
N LEU A 47 -6.11 -6.26 -2.81
CA LEU A 47 -5.95 -6.44 -1.36
C LEU A 47 -4.48 -6.69 -0.96
N ARG A 48 -3.74 -7.50 -1.73
CA ARG A 48 -2.31 -7.73 -1.49
C ARG A 48 -1.49 -6.44 -1.61
N PHE A 49 -1.76 -5.66 -2.63
CA PHE A 49 -1.08 -4.40 -2.90
C PHE A 49 -1.41 -3.31 -1.87
N THR A 50 -2.64 -3.25 -1.37
CA THR A 50 -3.07 -2.25 -0.39
C THR A 50 -2.75 -2.64 1.06
N GLU A 51 -2.49 -3.90 1.34
CA GLU A 51 -2.18 -4.40 2.69
C GLU A 51 -0.99 -3.69 3.34
N PRO A 52 0.18 -3.47 2.69
CA PRO A 52 1.29 -2.72 3.28
C PRO A 52 0.91 -1.28 3.66
N ILE A 53 0.06 -0.64 2.87
CA ILE A 53 -0.44 0.72 3.14
C ILE A 53 -1.31 0.73 4.39
N LEU A 54 -2.26 -0.21 4.49
CA LEU A 54 -3.14 -0.33 5.65
C LEU A 54 -2.36 -0.68 6.93
N THR A 55 -1.35 -1.53 6.82
CA THR A 55 -0.48 -1.89 7.93
C THR A 55 0.28 -0.66 8.45
N LEU A 56 0.81 0.16 7.54
CA LEU A 56 1.49 1.40 7.89
C LEU A 56 0.54 2.39 8.58
N ILE A 57 -0.65 2.61 8.03
CA ILE A 57 -1.64 3.52 8.61
C ILE A 57 -2.00 3.06 10.02
N ARG A 58 -2.29 1.78 10.23
CA ARG A 58 -2.61 1.22 11.55
C ARG A 58 -1.46 1.34 12.54
N ALA A 59 -0.23 1.19 12.11
CA ALA A 59 0.94 1.35 12.97
C ALA A 59 1.10 2.79 13.48
N PHE A 60 0.69 3.78 12.68
CA PHE A 60 0.77 5.19 13.06
C PHE A 60 -0.51 5.73 13.72
N ASP A 61 -1.60 5.01 13.62
CA ASP A 61 -2.88 5.34 14.28
C ASP A 61 -2.93 4.76 15.71
N THR A 62 -1.85 4.94 16.44
CA THR A 62 -1.69 4.49 17.83
C THR A 62 -1.12 5.60 18.68
N ASP A 63 -1.32 5.52 20.00
CA ASP A 63 -0.72 6.46 20.97
C ASP A 63 0.79 6.25 21.18
N THR A 64 1.41 5.33 20.44
CA THR A 64 2.83 5.02 20.56
C THR A 64 3.67 6.07 19.82
N PRO A 65 4.73 6.62 20.44
CA PRO A 65 5.62 7.56 19.76
C PRO A 65 6.33 6.91 18.58
N CYS A 66 5.91 7.23 17.35
CA CYS A 66 6.44 6.62 16.13
C CYS A 66 7.11 7.60 15.16
N LEU A 67 7.21 8.89 15.51
CA LEU A 67 7.71 9.94 14.63
C LEU A 67 9.10 9.63 14.04
N GLY A 68 10.00 9.03 14.81
CA GLY A 68 11.34 8.63 14.36
C GLY A 68 11.36 7.43 13.42
N GLU A 69 10.26 6.66 13.33
CA GLU A 69 10.16 5.46 12.49
C GLU A 69 9.47 5.71 11.15
N VAL A 70 8.83 6.88 10.97
CA VAL A 70 7.98 7.18 9.81
C VAL A 70 8.74 7.02 8.50
N TYR A 71 9.97 7.50 8.41
CA TYR A 71 10.80 7.39 7.21
C TYR A 71 11.06 5.94 6.81
N GLU A 72 11.54 5.14 7.74
CA GLU A 72 11.89 3.74 7.51
C GLU A 72 10.64 2.92 7.14
N ASN A 73 9.54 3.18 7.80
CA ASN A 73 8.30 2.46 7.56
C ASN A 73 7.70 2.79 6.19
N ILE A 74 7.83 4.02 5.69
CA ILE A 74 7.39 4.39 4.33
C ILE A 74 8.28 3.74 3.28
N ASP A 75 9.59 3.74 3.46
CA ASP A 75 10.51 3.08 2.54
C ASP A 75 10.25 1.55 2.51
N SER A 76 10.07 0.93 3.67
CA SER A 76 9.72 -0.50 3.79
C SER A 76 8.38 -0.83 3.14
N MET A 77 7.38 0.03 3.29
CA MET A 77 6.07 -0.11 2.63
C MET A 77 6.23 -0.07 1.10
N LEU A 78 6.97 0.89 0.57
CA LEU A 78 7.20 1.02 -0.88
C LEU A 78 7.96 -0.19 -1.45
N GLU A 79 8.96 -0.69 -0.74
CA GLU A 79 9.69 -1.90 -1.14
C GLU A 79 8.78 -3.13 -1.13
N ARG A 80 7.93 -3.27 -0.12
CA ARG A 80 6.94 -4.36 -0.06
C ARG A 80 5.93 -4.29 -1.20
N ILE A 81 5.44 -3.11 -1.55
CA ILE A 81 4.56 -2.90 -2.71
C ILE A 81 5.28 -3.30 -4.00
N ARG A 82 6.54 -2.92 -4.14
CA ARG A 82 7.36 -3.29 -5.30
C ARG A 82 7.53 -4.79 -5.46
N GLU A 83 7.79 -5.51 -4.34
CA GLU A 83 7.88 -6.97 -4.34
C GLU A 83 6.56 -7.62 -4.79
N ILE A 84 5.42 -7.13 -4.30
CA ILE A 84 4.10 -7.65 -4.66
C ILE A 84 3.80 -7.43 -6.15
N ILE A 85 4.12 -6.26 -6.67
CA ILE A 85 3.92 -5.93 -8.08
C ILE A 85 4.81 -6.80 -8.97
N ARG A 86 6.08 -6.99 -8.61
CA ARG A 86 7.01 -7.85 -9.37
C ARG A 86 6.68 -9.34 -9.32
N ALA A 87 6.05 -9.79 -8.23
CA ALA A 87 5.59 -11.17 -8.10
C ALA A 87 4.30 -11.47 -8.89
N SER A 88 3.67 -10.44 -9.46
CA SER A 88 2.51 -10.59 -10.36
C SER A 88 3.02 -11.00 -11.74
N GLU A 89 2.39 -12.00 -12.36
CA GLU A 89 2.78 -12.55 -13.66
C GLU A 89 2.58 -11.59 -14.85
N ASN A 90 2.03 -10.41 -14.61
CA ASN A 90 1.82 -9.39 -15.62
C ASN A 90 3.07 -8.51 -15.78
N ASP A 91 3.85 -8.76 -16.81
CA ASP A 91 5.14 -8.11 -17.16
C ASP A 91 5.08 -6.58 -17.38
N HIS A 92 3.92 -5.95 -17.19
CA HIS A 92 3.70 -4.51 -17.42
C HIS A 92 3.67 -3.65 -16.15
N ASP A 93 3.95 -4.21 -14.99
CA ASP A 93 3.66 -3.57 -13.72
C ASP A 93 4.74 -2.62 -13.17
N GLU A 94 5.91 -2.48 -13.81
CA GLU A 94 6.88 -1.45 -13.39
C GLU A 94 6.28 -0.04 -13.53
N THR A 95 5.52 0.22 -14.59
CA THR A 95 4.82 1.51 -14.79
C THR A 95 3.81 1.76 -13.67
N PHE A 96 3.08 0.73 -13.27
CA PHE A 96 2.14 0.81 -12.15
C PHE A 96 2.85 1.08 -10.82
N TYR A 97 3.99 0.43 -10.57
CA TYR A 97 4.79 0.72 -9.37
C TYR A 97 5.24 2.19 -9.34
N TYR A 98 5.73 2.74 -10.44
CA TYR A 98 6.14 4.14 -10.49
C TYR A 98 4.98 5.09 -10.25
N LEU A 99 3.79 4.79 -10.78
CA LEU A 99 2.58 5.57 -10.51
C LEU A 99 2.23 5.58 -9.01
N VAL A 100 2.23 4.41 -8.37
CA VAL A 100 1.98 4.30 -6.92
C VAL A 100 3.03 5.05 -6.11
N LYS A 101 4.31 4.87 -6.47
CA LYS A 101 5.43 5.57 -5.82
C LYS A 101 5.31 7.08 -5.95
N ASP A 102 4.91 7.59 -7.11
CA ASP A 102 4.73 9.04 -7.33
C ASP A 102 3.59 9.58 -6.47
N ILE A 103 2.46 8.87 -6.38
CA ILE A 103 1.34 9.23 -5.50
C ILE A 103 1.78 9.28 -4.03
N VAL A 104 2.47 8.24 -3.55
CA VAL A 104 2.97 8.19 -2.17
C VAL A 104 3.97 9.30 -1.92
N THR A 105 4.90 9.54 -2.85
CA THR A 105 5.92 10.59 -2.74
C THR A 105 5.30 11.99 -2.71
N GLU A 106 4.28 12.25 -3.54
CA GLU A 106 3.57 13.52 -3.53
C GLU A 106 2.86 13.76 -2.19
N ARG A 107 2.18 12.74 -1.66
CA ARG A 107 1.55 12.81 -0.33
C ARG A 107 2.57 13.03 0.77
N TRP A 108 3.66 12.27 0.74
CA TRP A 108 4.76 12.41 1.69
C TRP A 108 5.33 13.83 1.70
N ASN A 109 5.63 14.40 0.53
CA ASN A 109 6.18 15.75 0.43
C ASN A 109 5.25 16.84 1.00
N LYS A 110 3.93 16.61 0.98
CA LYS A 110 2.93 17.52 1.59
C LYS A 110 2.83 17.37 3.10
N MET A 111 3.12 16.18 3.64
CA MET A 111 2.96 15.85 5.06
C MET A 111 4.26 15.98 5.85
N THR A 112 5.40 15.86 5.18
CA THR A 112 6.71 15.85 5.84
C THR A 112 7.11 17.23 6.32
N THR A 113 7.58 17.29 7.57
CA THR A 113 8.13 18.49 8.19
C THR A 113 9.59 18.22 8.60
N PRO A 114 10.42 19.27 8.85
CA PRO A 114 11.77 19.10 9.40
C PRO A 114 11.84 18.26 10.67
N LEU A 115 10.76 18.26 11.46
CA LEU A 115 10.66 17.50 12.69
C LEU A 115 10.72 15.98 12.45
N HIS A 116 10.08 15.47 11.38
CA HIS A 116 10.15 14.06 11.02
C HIS A 116 11.59 13.62 10.74
N LEU A 117 12.34 14.45 10.00
CA LEU A 117 13.73 14.17 9.69
C LEU A 117 14.60 14.20 10.94
N LEU A 118 14.42 15.19 11.80
CA LEU A 118 15.16 15.31 13.05
C LEU A 118 14.88 14.10 13.96
N ALA A 119 13.62 13.74 14.14
CA ALA A 119 13.24 12.58 14.94
C ALA A 119 13.86 11.27 14.39
N TYR A 120 13.82 11.09 13.05
CA TYR A 120 14.51 9.97 12.43
C TYR A 120 16.02 10.03 12.63
N ALA A 121 16.67 11.20 12.49
CA ALA A 121 18.12 11.35 12.66
C ALA A 121 18.60 11.05 14.09
N LEU A 122 17.78 11.39 15.08
CA LEU A 122 18.09 11.17 16.49
C LEU A 122 17.61 9.83 17.03
N HIS A 123 16.88 9.04 16.22
CA HIS A 123 16.31 7.78 16.67
C HIS A 123 17.42 6.72 16.91
N PRO A 124 17.56 6.14 18.12
CA PRO A 124 18.66 5.25 18.47
C PRO A 124 18.77 4.02 17.56
N LYS A 125 17.65 3.46 17.14
CA LYS A 125 17.57 2.29 16.25
C LYS A 125 18.25 2.52 14.89
N TYR A 126 18.26 3.76 14.39
CA TYR A 126 18.77 4.08 13.06
C TYR A 126 20.10 4.84 13.07
N TYR A 127 20.60 5.19 14.24
CA TYR A 127 21.80 6.01 14.38
C TYR A 127 23.03 5.39 13.71
N HIS A 128 23.26 4.09 13.90
CA HIS A 128 24.43 3.39 13.33
C HIS A 128 24.29 3.06 11.85
N SER A 129 23.12 2.66 11.40
CA SER A 129 22.90 2.28 9.99
C SER A 129 22.99 3.47 9.03
N LYS A 130 22.69 4.68 9.51
CA LYS A 130 22.75 5.91 8.71
C LYS A 130 24.13 6.43 8.44
N ILE A 131 25.02 6.40 9.42
CA ILE A 131 26.41 6.85 9.23
C ILE A 131 27.09 6.03 8.13
N LEU A 132 26.78 4.72 8.06
CA LEU A 132 27.29 3.84 7.02
C LEU A 132 26.58 4.00 5.67
N SER A 133 25.27 4.28 5.66
CA SER A 133 24.49 4.44 4.41
C SER A 133 24.64 5.81 3.75
N LEU A 134 24.91 6.85 4.52
CA LEU A 134 25.23 8.19 4.01
C LEU A 134 26.58 8.19 3.27
N ALA A 135 27.47 7.25 3.58
CA ALA A 135 28.77 7.13 2.92
C ALA A 135 28.74 6.41 1.55
N GLY A 136 27.69 5.64 1.22
CA GLY A 136 27.74 4.75 0.05
C GLY A 136 26.50 4.65 -0.85
N ARG A 137 25.35 5.20 -0.52
CA ARG A 137 24.15 5.05 -1.35
C ARG A 137 23.76 6.34 -2.06
N ARG A 138 23.69 6.28 -3.41
CA ARG A 138 22.99 7.31 -4.20
C ARG A 138 21.49 7.28 -3.88
N PRO A 139 20.90 8.42 -3.51
CA PRO A 139 19.48 8.50 -3.21
C PRO A 139 18.63 8.18 -4.43
N GLN A 140 17.85 7.10 -4.41
CA GLN A 140 16.97 6.71 -5.50
C GLN A 140 15.57 7.34 -5.46
N THR A 141 15.24 8.10 -4.42
CA THR A 141 13.94 8.76 -4.30
C THR A 141 14.09 10.26 -4.01
N LYS A 142 13.08 11.06 -4.38
CA LYS A 142 12.99 12.49 -4.03
C LYS A 142 13.00 12.72 -2.50
N ILE A 143 12.62 11.73 -1.72
CA ILE A 143 12.75 11.69 -0.26
C ILE A 143 14.20 11.93 0.16
N LEU A 144 15.14 11.45 -0.62
CA LEU A 144 16.56 11.59 -0.38
C LEU A 144 17.19 12.85 -1.00
N LYS A 145 16.48 13.60 -1.85
CA LYS A 145 16.93 14.92 -2.28
C LYS A 145 17.01 15.88 -1.10
N TRP A 146 16.12 15.73 -0.13
CA TRP A 146 16.07 16.49 1.11
C TRP A 146 17.29 16.26 2.00
N HIS A 147 17.88 15.05 2.03
CA HIS A 147 19.15 14.77 2.70
C HIS A 147 20.32 15.57 2.10
N ARG A 148 20.20 16.00 0.86
CA ARG A 148 21.23 16.80 0.18
C ARG A 148 21.10 18.27 0.56
N ASP A 149 19.87 18.76 0.68
CA ASP A 149 19.58 20.18 0.90
C ASP A 149 19.90 20.60 2.34
N ILE A 150 19.79 19.68 3.33
CA ILE A 150 20.20 19.94 4.73
C ILE A 150 21.71 19.99 4.91
N ARG A 151 22.50 19.36 4.03
CA ARG A 151 23.99 19.47 4.10
C ARG A 151 24.52 20.79 3.60
N GLN A 152 23.66 21.66 3.06
CA GLN A 152 24.03 22.99 2.58
C GLN A 152 23.58 24.12 3.52
N LEU A 153 22.93 23.79 4.65
CA LEU A 153 22.65 24.68 5.78
C LEU A 153 23.68 24.49 6.89
#